data_32660315c6d502321b2e502887eda3ba
#
_entry.id   32660315c6d502321b2e502887eda3ba
#
_cell.length_a   1.000
_cell.length_b   1.000
_cell.length_c   1.000
_cell.angle_alpha   90.00
_cell.angle_beta   90.00
_cell.angle_gamma   90.00
#
_symmetry.space_group_name_H-M   'P 1'
#
loop_
_entity.id
_entity.type
_entity.pdbx_description
1 polymer ?
#
loop_
_entity_poly.entity_id
_entity_poly.type
_entity_poly.pdbx_seq_one_letter_code
_entity_poly.pdbx_strand_id
1 'polypeptide(L)'
;MKKLLTLCVIILIAMVLYACQNEPTPEPEMTKPDDAWTIEEKVAWWINHLTIEEKAGQMIQAERTTNNGVSGATLFETTSYNLGSILNGGGNVPVGNTVTSWLNMANNYRQASLKSTSGIPIIYGVDAVHGHNNLVNSTIFPHNIGLAAANNPELMRLIGEQTAYEVAQTGMSMNFSPSIGLIKDKRWGRTYETLGENPEVAKNLIGPYIEGLQSYHIAATAKHFVGDGYTVFGTGMDGRLDRGNANITEEELLDIHLPLYQEAIDAGVKSIMISYSSINGVRMHQNKHLITDILKGDMQFKGFIISDYEATNDVSGSNFEDKIIRTVNAGIDMLMEPNKFDQAYRAILAGYDKNEIELSRINDAVSRILTVKYEIGLFDEPDLPDADLRNETSLSVARQAVRESLVLLKNDGVLPLSKDQDLLILGPGSHNIGIQSGGWTITWQGQEGNSTEGTTILEAFQAETNGTIYTSIDDLDQVDAVIVVLAEKPAAEWFGDSDDLSLNGRTGYQENIDLLEALSDVDIPVIAIMISGKPLLMTDYLEVVDGFIMAFLPGTEGLGITDVMYGDYNFKGQLPYTYPKVLAQVTHTMLDPNYDPDDYLFPYGFGLTYPDA
;
A
#
# COMPACT_ATOMS: atom_id res chain seq x y z
N MET A 1 51.30 -77.43 1.78
CA MET A 1 49.88 -76.99 1.86
C MET A 1 49.61 -75.96 2.96
N LYS A 2 50.00 -76.16 4.24
CA LYS A 2 49.68 -75.21 5.34
C LYS A 2 50.23 -73.77 5.11
N LYS A 3 51.48 -73.61 4.60
CA LYS A 3 52.06 -72.26 4.33
C LYS A 3 51.40 -71.52 3.20
N LEU A 4 50.86 -72.22 2.18
CA LEU A 4 50.15 -71.60 1.07
C LEU A 4 48.76 -71.10 1.50
N LEU A 5 48.07 -71.81 2.37
CA LEU A 5 46.78 -71.44 2.91
C LEU A 5 46.88 -70.22 3.85
N THR A 6 47.96 -70.08 4.61
CA THR A 6 48.20 -68.93 5.49
C THR A 6 48.48 -67.66 4.68
N LEU A 7 49.23 -67.82 3.56
CA LEU A 7 49.49 -66.67 2.67
C LEU A 7 48.23 -66.16 1.94
N CYS A 8 47.37 -67.10 1.49
CA CYS A 8 46.08 -66.73 0.86
C CYS A 8 45.13 -66.03 1.85
N VAL A 9 45.08 -66.44 3.10
CA VAL A 9 44.25 -65.82 4.18
C VAL A 9 44.78 -64.42 4.51
N ILE A 10 46.11 -64.21 4.56
CA ILE A 10 46.71 -62.89 4.81
C ILE A 10 46.43 -61.94 3.64
N ILE A 11 46.53 -62.43 2.39
CA ILE A 11 46.20 -61.62 1.20
C ILE A 11 44.70 -61.26 1.17
N LEU A 12 43.82 -62.20 1.54
CA LEU A 12 42.37 -61.93 1.59
C LEU A 12 42.02 -60.91 2.68
N ILE A 13 42.65 -61.01 3.87
CA ILE A 13 42.47 -60.01 4.94
C ILE A 13 43.04 -58.67 4.55
N ALA A 14 44.20 -58.61 3.84
CA ALA A 14 44.77 -57.37 3.33
C ALA A 14 43.88 -56.73 2.26
N MET A 15 43.25 -57.53 1.37
CA MET A 15 42.31 -57.00 0.36
C MET A 15 41.01 -56.50 1.01
N VAL A 16 40.49 -57.18 2.03
CA VAL A 16 39.29 -56.70 2.77
C VAL A 16 39.60 -55.42 3.55
N LEU A 17 40.79 -55.33 4.19
CA LEU A 17 41.20 -54.11 4.90
C LEU A 17 41.47 -52.94 3.91
N TYR A 18 41.98 -53.22 2.72
CA TYR A 18 42.18 -52.21 1.68
C TYR A 18 40.86 -51.76 1.06
N ALA A 19 39.88 -52.63 0.90
CA ALA A 19 38.51 -52.30 0.47
C ALA A 19 37.76 -51.46 1.51
N CYS A 20 37.90 -51.73 2.80
CA CYS A 20 37.32 -50.92 3.87
C CYS A 20 38.00 -49.55 4.10
N GLN A 21 39.25 -49.37 3.58
CA GLN A 21 39.94 -48.08 3.68
C GLN A 21 39.63 -47.13 2.52
N ASN A 22 39.01 -47.62 1.44
CA ASN A 22 38.64 -46.84 0.27
C ASN A 22 37.14 -46.71 0.03
N GLU A 23 36.28 -46.85 1.07
CA GLU A 23 34.94 -46.32 0.96
C GLU A 23 35.09 -44.79 0.84
N PRO A 24 34.56 -44.15 -0.23
CA PRO A 24 34.52 -42.72 -0.28
C PRO A 24 33.83 -42.26 0.98
N THR A 25 34.49 -41.41 1.77
CA THR A 25 33.81 -40.69 2.84
C THR A 25 32.59 -40.06 2.19
N PRO A 26 31.37 -40.32 2.69
CA PRO A 26 30.20 -39.66 2.13
C PRO A 26 30.50 -38.15 2.16
N GLU A 27 30.37 -37.49 1.00
CA GLU A 27 30.43 -36.03 0.97
C GLU A 27 29.46 -35.52 2.03
N PRO A 28 29.85 -34.53 2.85
CA PRO A 28 28.93 -33.97 3.83
C PRO A 28 27.66 -33.58 3.11
N GLU A 29 26.53 -34.12 3.55
CA GLU A 29 25.21 -33.77 2.99
C GLU A 29 25.04 -32.27 3.10
N MET A 30 24.86 -31.59 1.95
CA MET A 30 24.72 -30.14 1.93
C MET A 30 23.45 -29.77 2.68
N THR A 31 23.58 -28.97 3.72
CA THR A 31 22.45 -28.48 4.53
C THR A 31 21.82 -27.20 3.97
N LYS A 32 22.44 -26.59 2.97
CA LYS A 32 21.99 -25.41 2.22
C LYS A 32 22.51 -25.48 0.78
N PRO A 33 21.86 -24.77 -0.18
CA PRO A 33 22.35 -24.68 -1.56
C PRO A 33 23.74 -24.01 -1.61
N ASP A 34 24.51 -24.33 -2.66
CA ASP A 34 25.81 -23.70 -2.92
C ASP A 34 25.60 -22.22 -3.28
N ASP A 35 26.37 -21.33 -2.67
CA ASP A 35 26.29 -19.89 -2.91
C ASP A 35 26.62 -19.51 -4.37
N ALA A 36 27.42 -20.33 -5.09
CA ALA A 36 27.76 -20.13 -6.50
C ALA A 36 26.63 -20.49 -7.49
N TRP A 37 25.57 -21.15 -7.04
CA TRP A 37 24.47 -21.54 -7.91
C TRP A 37 23.58 -20.35 -8.31
N THR A 38 22.89 -20.46 -9.45
CA THR A 38 21.84 -19.52 -9.84
C THR A 38 20.66 -19.58 -8.86
N ILE A 39 19.80 -18.56 -8.87
CA ILE A 39 18.60 -18.55 -8.03
C ILE A 39 17.71 -19.76 -8.34
N GLU A 40 17.54 -20.12 -9.61
CA GLU A 40 16.76 -21.27 -10.05
C GLU A 40 17.32 -22.58 -9.50
N GLU A 41 18.65 -22.76 -9.53
CA GLU A 41 19.31 -23.95 -8.98
C GLU A 41 19.15 -24.02 -7.46
N LYS A 42 19.30 -22.90 -6.75
CA LYS A 42 19.09 -22.78 -5.31
C LYS A 42 17.64 -23.12 -4.92
N VAL A 43 16.68 -22.57 -5.63
CA VAL A 43 15.23 -22.82 -5.40
C VAL A 43 14.92 -24.31 -5.69
N ALA A 44 15.43 -24.87 -6.80
CA ALA A 44 15.22 -26.28 -7.11
C ALA A 44 15.78 -27.20 -6.02
N TRP A 45 16.95 -26.83 -5.45
CA TRP A 45 17.52 -27.57 -4.33
C TRP A 45 16.59 -27.55 -3.12
N TRP A 46 16.08 -26.37 -2.71
CA TRP A 46 15.14 -26.24 -1.59
C TRP A 46 13.88 -27.07 -1.81
N ILE A 47 13.27 -27.00 -3.00
CA ILE A 47 12.06 -27.76 -3.34
C ILE A 47 12.25 -29.27 -3.15
N ASN A 48 13.45 -29.77 -3.43
CA ASN A 48 13.77 -31.19 -3.29
C ASN A 48 14.14 -31.61 -1.85
N HIS A 49 14.51 -30.66 -0.98
CA HIS A 49 15.01 -30.98 0.37
C HIS A 49 14.04 -30.57 1.49
N LEU A 50 13.15 -29.59 1.25
CA LEU A 50 12.14 -29.22 2.24
C LEU A 50 11.09 -30.30 2.42
N THR A 51 10.73 -30.58 3.68
CA THR A 51 9.59 -31.42 4.03
C THR A 51 8.28 -30.73 3.65
N ILE A 52 7.17 -31.46 3.67
CA ILE A 52 5.86 -30.88 3.37
C ILE A 52 5.44 -29.85 4.43
N GLU A 53 5.82 -30.07 5.69
CA GLU A 53 5.58 -29.17 6.81
C GLU A 53 6.34 -27.86 6.63
N GLU A 54 7.61 -27.92 6.25
CA GLU A 54 8.42 -26.74 5.97
C GLU A 54 7.87 -25.94 4.79
N LYS A 55 7.44 -26.62 3.72
CA LYS A 55 6.78 -26.00 2.56
C LYS A 55 5.48 -25.31 2.95
N ALA A 56 4.63 -25.99 3.74
CA ALA A 56 3.39 -25.39 4.22
C ALA A 56 3.65 -24.11 5.05
N GLY A 57 4.68 -24.13 5.90
CA GLY A 57 5.09 -22.96 6.68
C GLY A 57 5.50 -21.77 5.81
N GLN A 58 6.26 -22.02 4.71
CA GLN A 58 6.64 -20.96 3.78
C GLN A 58 5.45 -20.28 3.10
N MET A 59 4.31 -20.93 2.98
CA MET A 59 3.08 -20.39 2.38
C MET A 59 2.24 -19.56 3.34
N ILE A 60 2.67 -19.32 4.57
CA ILE A 60 1.93 -18.60 5.61
C ILE A 60 2.57 -17.26 5.92
N GLN A 61 1.74 -16.21 5.94
CA GLN A 61 2.05 -14.92 6.54
C GLN A 61 1.15 -14.69 7.76
N ALA A 62 1.74 -14.55 8.94
CA ALA A 62 1.04 -14.29 10.19
C ALA A 62 1.23 -12.83 10.62
N GLU A 63 0.30 -12.29 11.42
CA GLU A 63 0.55 -11.05 12.18
C GLU A 63 1.60 -11.33 13.25
N ARG A 64 2.42 -10.34 13.61
CA ARG A 64 3.24 -10.45 14.81
C ARG A 64 2.37 -10.46 16.06
N THR A 65 2.74 -11.21 17.06
CA THR A 65 2.03 -11.16 18.36
C THR A 65 2.25 -9.80 19.04
N THR A 66 1.20 -9.25 19.66
CA THR A 66 1.26 -8.01 20.42
C THR A 66 0.94 -8.25 21.89
N ASN A 67 1.46 -7.37 22.76
CA ASN A 67 1.14 -7.40 24.19
C ASN A 67 -0.33 -6.97 24.47
N ASN A 68 -1.04 -6.48 23.47
CA ASN A 68 -2.40 -5.95 23.56
C ASN A 68 -3.49 -6.94 23.10
N GLY A 69 -3.17 -8.24 22.98
CA GLY A 69 -4.17 -9.27 22.73
C GLY A 69 -4.42 -9.65 21.26
N VAL A 70 -3.62 -9.15 20.31
CA VAL A 70 -3.59 -9.73 18.97
C VAL A 70 -2.88 -11.06 19.05
N SER A 71 -3.55 -12.13 18.65
CA SER A 71 -3.08 -13.51 18.73
C SER A 71 -2.21 -13.92 17.53
N GLY A 72 -1.35 -13.02 17.07
CA GLY A 72 -0.40 -13.33 16.00
C GLY A 72 0.69 -14.32 16.43
N ALA A 73 1.59 -14.66 15.49
CA ALA A 73 2.66 -15.61 15.75
C ALA A 73 3.74 -15.03 16.68
N THR A 74 4.09 -15.80 17.70
CA THR A 74 5.24 -15.55 18.57
C THR A 74 6.54 -15.90 17.86
N LEU A 75 7.69 -15.50 18.43
CA LEU A 75 9.01 -15.94 17.94
C LEU A 75 9.16 -17.48 17.98
N PHE A 76 8.58 -18.14 19.00
CA PHE A 76 8.59 -19.59 19.09
C PHE A 76 7.76 -20.23 17.96
N GLU A 77 6.57 -19.71 17.68
CA GLU A 77 5.72 -20.22 16.60
C GLU A 77 6.32 -19.94 15.22
N THR A 78 6.96 -18.76 15.02
CA THR A 78 7.73 -18.48 13.80
C THR A 78 8.76 -19.57 13.51
N THR A 79 9.52 -19.97 14.54
CA THR A 79 10.50 -21.07 14.44
C THR A 79 9.82 -22.42 14.20
N SER A 80 8.77 -22.75 14.98
CA SER A 80 8.16 -24.09 15.00
C SER A 80 7.38 -24.42 13.74
N TYR A 81 6.72 -23.41 13.13
CA TYR A 81 5.95 -23.57 11.89
C TYR A 81 6.75 -23.27 10.62
N ASN A 82 8.03 -22.88 10.72
CA ASN A 82 8.84 -22.44 9.57
C ASN A 82 8.15 -21.34 8.76
N LEU A 83 7.55 -20.32 9.40
CA LEU A 83 6.74 -19.32 8.75
C LEU A 83 7.50 -18.58 7.64
N GLY A 84 6.86 -18.44 6.49
CA GLY A 84 7.44 -17.77 5.32
C GLY A 84 7.47 -16.25 5.46
N SER A 85 6.49 -15.70 6.16
CA SER A 85 6.34 -14.24 6.32
C SER A 85 5.67 -13.88 7.65
N ILE A 86 5.97 -12.66 8.11
CA ILE A 86 5.31 -11.95 9.21
C ILE A 86 4.89 -10.57 8.69
N LEU A 87 3.84 -9.99 9.25
CA LEU A 87 3.45 -8.61 8.98
C LEU A 87 3.19 -7.80 10.26
N ASN A 88 3.25 -6.49 10.11
CA ASN A 88 2.57 -5.54 10.98
C ASN A 88 1.39 -4.96 10.21
N GLY A 89 0.18 -5.27 10.63
CA GLY A 89 -1.02 -4.61 10.13
C GLY A 89 -1.04 -3.12 10.51
N GLY A 90 -1.86 -2.34 9.82
CA GLY A 90 -1.94 -0.89 10.01
C GLY A 90 -2.11 -0.49 11.48
N GLY A 91 -1.19 0.31 12.00
CA GLY A 91 -1.17 0.75 13.39
C GLY A 91 -0.66 -0.27 14.42
N ASN A 92 -0.29 -1.49 14.02
CA ASN A 92 0.35 -2.46 14.91
C ASN A 92 1.87 -2.18 15.01
N VAL A 93 2.24 -1.19 15.80
CA VAL A 93 3.62 -0.72 15.93
C VAL A 93 4.33 -1.27 17.18
N PRO A 94 5.68 -1.41 17.19
CA PRO A 94 6.41 -1.79 18.40
C PRO A 94 6.33 -0.68 19.46
N VAL A 95 6.56 -1.07 20.72
CA VAL A 95 6.59 -0.12 21.84
C VAL A 95 7.65 0.95 21.58
N GLY A 96 7.26 2.22 21.72
CA GLY A 96 8.10 3.39 21.48
C GLY A 96 8.09 3.89 20.04
N ASN A 97 7.61 3.11 19.08
CA ASN A 97 7.48 3.46 17.66
C ASN A 97 8.67 4.27 17.09
N THR A 98 9.89 3.77 17.30
CA THR A 98 11.15 4.37 16.81
C THR A 98 11.84 3.41 15.83
N VAL A 99 12.71 3.92 14.95
CA VAL A 99 13.55 3.09 14.06
C VAL A 99 14.19 1.93 14.81
N THR A 100 14.81 2.20 15.96
CA THR A 100 15.46 1.18 16.79
C THR A 100 14.48 0.11 17.28
N SER A 101 13.27 0.48 17.70
CA SER A 101 12.29 -0.50 18.18
C SER A 101 11.75 -1.37 17.05
N TRP A 102 11.54 -0.81 15.87
CA TRP A 102 11.18 -1.52 14.65
C TRP A 102 12.27 -2.50 14.22
N LEU A 103 13.52 -2.01 14.10
CA LEU A 103 14.66 -2.82 13.70
C LEU A 103 14.91 -3.99 14.67
N ASN A 104 14.85 -3.75 15.98
CA ASN A 104 14.97 -4.80 16.98
C ASN A 104 13.87 -5.86 16.84
N MET A 105 12.64 -5.43 16.59
CA MET A 105 11.51 -6.33 16.34
C MET A 105 11.75 -7.18 15.08
N ALA A 106 12.10 -6.56 13.96
CA ALA A 106 12.39 -7.24 12.70
C ALA A 106 13.52 -8.27 12.86
N ASN A 107 14.62 -7.86 13.49
CA ASN A 107 15.76 -8.75 13.76
C ASN A 107 15.37 -9.95 14.64
N ASN A 108 14.51 -9.76 15.64
CA ASN A 108 14.06 -10.87 16.49
C ASN A 108 13.31 -11.93 15.66
N TYR A 109 12.40 -11.54 14.76
CA TYR A 109 11.68 -12.46 13.89
C TYR A 109 12.60 -13.10 12.85
N ARG A 110 13.55 -12.35 12.27
CA ARG A 110 14.59 -12.90 11.38
C ARG A 110 15.40 -13.97 12.10
N GLN A 111 15.90 -13.70 13.32
CA GLN A 111 16.66 -14.66 14.11
C GLN A 111 15.82 -15.89 14.51
N ALA A 112 14.52 -15.73 14.74
CA ALA A 112 13.63 -16.83 15.01
C ALA A 112 13.46 -17.74 13.78
N SER A 113 13.29 -17.15 12.57
CA SER A 113 13.18 -17.93 11.33
C SER A 113 14.47 -18.69 10.99
N LEU A 114 15.64 -18.07 11.19
CA LEU A 114 16.94 -18.74 10.97
C LEU A 114 17.20 -19.92 11.93
N LYS A 115 16.49 -20.00 13.06
CA LYS A 115 16.54 -21.12 14.01
C LYS A 115 15.52 -22.20 13.71
N SER A 116 14.66 -22.03 12.72
CA SER A 116 13.73 -23.08 12.28
C SER A 116 14.49 -24.26 11.64
N THR A 117 13.82 -25.37 11.42
CA THR A 117 14.44 -26.55 10.81
C THR A 117 14.93 -26.30 9.40
N SER A 118 14.22 -25.45 8.63
CA SER A 118 14.65 -25.04 7.28
C SER A 118 15.76 -23.99 7.29
N GLY A 119 15.83 -23.15 8.32
CA GLY A 119 16.77 -22.02 8.38
C GLY A 119 16.52 -20.93 7.32
N ILE A 120 15.35 -20.91 6.68
CA ILE A 120 14.99 -19.94 5.66
C ILE A 120 14.61 -18.61 6.32
N PRO A 121 15.22 -17.47 5.90
CA PRO A 121 14.88 -16.15 6.44
C PRO A 121 13.45 -15.73 6.11
N ILE A 122 12.81 -15.04 7.05
CA ILE A 122 11.42 -14.61 6.94
C ILE A 122 11.29 -13.30 6.17
N ILE A 123 10.23 -13.16 5.35
CA ILE A 123 9.80 -11.85 4.82
C ILE A 123 9.09 -11.10 5.94
N TYR A 124 9.34 -9.79 6.08
CA TYR A 124 8.60 -8.95 7.01
C TYR A 124 7.87 -7.83 6.26
N GLY A 125 6.54 -7.87 6.26
CA GLY A 125 5.66 -6.96 5.53
C GLY A 125 5.12 -5.82 6.38
N VAL A 126 4.86 -4.66 5.73
CA VAL A 126 4.24 -3.48 6.32
C VAL A 126 3.40 -2.71 5.30
N ASP A 127 2.35 -2.00 5.77
CA ASP A 127 1.55 -1.07 4.96
C ASP A 127 2.17 0.33 4.95
N ALA A 128 3.28 0.51 4.24
CA ALA A 128 3.90 1.81 4.02
C ALA A 128 3.39 2.40 2.68
N VAL A 129 2.13 2.85 2.67
CA VAL A 129 1.38 3.16 1.45
C VAL A 129 1.57 4.60 0.95
N HIS A 130 2.07 5.51 1.78
CA HIS A 130 2.43 6.88 1.42
C HIS A 130 3.62 7.42 2.27
N GLY A 131 4.77 6.80 2.13
CA GLY A 131 5.92 6.88 3.03
C GLY A 131 5.88 5.75 4.07
N HIS A 132 6.79 5.72 5.03
CA HIS A 132 6.70 4.77 6.14
C HIS A 132 5.66 5.23 7.17
N ASN A 133 4.41 5.38 6.72
CA ASN A 133 3.30 6.00 7.45
C ASN A 133 2.96 5.37 8.81
N ASN A 134 3.49 4.19 9.15
CA ASN A 134 3.32 3.58 10.48
C ASN A 134 4.38 4.02 11.50
N LEU A 135 5.48 4.61 11.05
CA LEU A 135 6.59 5.06 11.89
C LEU A 135 6.40 6.55 12.25
N VAL A 136 6.43 6.87 13.54
CA VAL A 136 6.39 8.26 14.00
C VAL A 136 7.65 9.00 13.55
N ASN A 137 7.49 10.23 13.08
CA ASN A 137 8.55 11.09 12.57
C ASN A 137 9.23 10.58 11.28
N SER A 138 8.51 9.77 10.49
CA SER A 138 8.86 9.50 9.10
C SER A 138 8.31 10.58 8.17
N THR A 139 8.76 10.58 6.92
CA THR A 139 8.21 11.43 5.86
C THR A 139 6.89 10.85 5.36
N ILE A 140 5.80 11.60 5.49
CA ILE A 140 4.48 11.22 4.98
C ILE A 140 4.22 12.00 3.69
N PHE A 141 4.16 11.28 2.57
CA PHE A 141 3.90 11.86 1.24
C PHE A 141 2.41 12.06 1.00
N PRO A 142 2.01 12.88 0.01
CA PRO A 142 0.63 12.89 -0.48
C PRO A 142 0.15 11.49 -0.85
N HIS A 143 -1.12 11.20 -0.59
CA HIS A 143 -1.72 9.96 -1.07
C HIS A 143 -1.81 9.91 -2.61
N ASN A 144 -1.92 8.69 -3.16
CA ASN A 144 -1.86 8.42 -4.60
C ASN A 144 -2.80 9.30 -5.44
N ILE A 145 -3.99 9.64 -4.94
CA ILE A 145 -4.93 10.50 -5.66
C ILE A 145 -4.34 11.89 -5.96
N GLY A 146 -3.60 12.48 -5.02
CA GLY A 146 -2.87 13.72 -5.24
C GLY A 146 -1.68 13.54 -6.18
N LEU A 147 -0.99 12.41 -6.09
CA LEU A 147 0.12 12.08 -7.00
C LEU A 147 -0.37 11.83 -8.43
N ALA A 148 -1.58 11.29 -8.60
CA ALA A 148 -2.24 11.20 -9.91
C ALA A 148 -2.59 12.57 -10.49
N ALA A 149 -2.98 13.54 -9.64
CA ALA A 149 -3.18 14.92 -10.07
C ALA A 149 -1.88 15.58 -10.57
N ALA A 150 -0.75 15.29 -9.93
CA ALA A 150 0.58 15.73 -10.34
C ALA A 150 1.04 15.08 -11.66
N ASN A 151 0.67 13.82 -11.89
CA ASN A 151 1.03 13.01 -13.06
C ASN A 151 2.52 13.12 -13.45
N ASN A 152 3.42 13.02 -12.46
CA ASN A 152 4.85 13.15 -12.63
C ASN A 152 5.56 11.81 -12.33
N PRO A 153 5.96 11.02 -13.36
CA PRO A 153 6.59 9.72 -13.17
C PRO A 153 7.90 9.76 -12.39
N GLU A 154 8.75 10.76 -12.62
CA GLU A 154 10.02 10.89 -11.92
C GLU A 154 9.81 11.22 -10.43
N LEU A 155 8.85 12.08 -10.11
CA LEU A 155 8.47 12.36 -8.74
C LEU A 155 7.94 11.10 -8.05
N MET A 156 7.13 10.32 -8.77
CA MET A 156 6.60 9.04 -8.27
C MET A 156 7.72 8.04 -7.96
N ARG A 157 8.75 7.96 -8.84
CA ARG A 157 9.94 7.14 -8.62
C ARG A 157 10.72 7.57 -7.37
N LEU A 158 10.93 8.88 -7.21
CA LEU A 158 11.62 9.45 -6.04
C LEU A 158 10.85 9.19 -4.74
N ILE A 159 9.52 9.31 -4.75
CA ILE A 159 8.68 8.97 -3.59
C ILE A 159 8.83 7.48 -3.22
N GLY A 160 8.80 6.60 -4.22
CA GLY A 160 9.06 5.17 -4.01
C GLY A 160 10.43 4.91 -3.38
N GLU A 161 11.47 5.57 -3.88
CA GLU A 161 12.86 5.46 -3.38
C GLU A 161 12.98 5.95 -1.93
N GLN A 162 12.41 7.12 -1.58
CA GLN A 162 12.46 7.64 -0.22
C GLN A 162 11.61 6.81 0.74
N THR A 163 10.47 6.28 0.28
CA THR A 163 9.67 5.31 1.05
C THR A 163 10.48 4.05 1.36
N ALA A 164 11.14 3.47 0.34
CA ALA A 164 11.99 2.29 0.52
C ALA A 164 13.18 2.56 1.46
N TYR A 165 13.79 3.74 1.36
CA TYR A 165 14.87 4.16 2.23
C TYR A 165 14.46 4.16 3.71
N GLU A 166 13.32 4.77 4.06
CA GLU A 166 12.83 4.80 5.44
C GLU A 166 12.30 3.44 5.91
N VAL A 167 11.67 2.65 5.03
CA VAL A 167 11.23 1.28 5.32
C VAL A 167 12.40 0.34 5.60
N ALA A 168 13.47 0.41 4.81
CA ALA A 168 14.67 -0.40 5.00
C ALA A 168 15.35 -0.15 6.35
N GLN A 169 15.39 1.10 6.83
CA GLN A 169 15.94 1.46 8.14
C GLN A 169 15.29 0.69 9.30
N THR A 170 14.04 0.27 9.12
CA THR A 170 13.28 -0.48 10.13
C THR A 170 13.41 -1.99 10.02
N GLY A 171 14.20 -2.48 9.04
CA GLY A 171 14.42 -3.90 8.80
C GLY A 171 13.24 -4.62 8.14
N MET A 172 12.25 -3.88 7.62
CA MET A 172 11.17 -4.43 6.82
C MET A 172 11.69 -4.79 5.43
N SER A 173 11.14 -5.83 4.82
CA SER A 173 11.61 -6.36 3.53
C SER A 173 10.50 -6.45 2.47
N MET A 174 9.26 -6.11 2.83
CA MET A 174 8.12 -6.11 1.93
C MET A 174 7.19 -4.95 2.27
N ASN A 175 6.68 -4.28 1.25
CA ASN A 175 5.67 -3.22 1.39
C ASN A 175 4.41 -3.57 0.60
N PHE A 176 3.24 -3.46 1.23
CA PHE A 176 1.94 -3.68 0.60
C PHE A 176 1.50 -2.46 -0.22
N SER A 177 2.32 -2.07 -1.19
CA SER A 177 2.16 -0.92 -2.08
C SER A 177 2.83 -1.20 -3.43
N PRO A 178 2.35 -0.60 -4.55
CA PRO A 178 1.28 0.39 -4.70
C PRO A 178 -0.14 -0.19 -4.77
N SER A 179 -1.14 0.63 -4.39
CA SER A 179 -2.54 0.42 -4.78
C SER A 179 -2.73 0.97 -6.21
N ILE A 180 -3.11 0.10 -7.15
CA ILE A 180 -3.16 0.45 -8.59
C ILE A 180 -4.56 0.35 -9.19
N GLY A 181 -5.59 0.19 -8.35
CA GLY A 181 -6.98 0.18 -8.79
C GLY A 181 -7.44 1.55 -9.30
N LEU A 182 -8.45 1.53 -10.18
CA LEU A 182 -9.15 2.73 -10.66
C LEU A 182 -10.42 2.97 -9.85
N ILE A 183 -10.89 4.22 -9.81
CA ILE A 183 -12.18 4.57 -9.19
C ILE A 183 -13.28 4.70 -10.22
N LYS A 184 -14.46 4.19 -9.84
CA LYS A 184 -15.73 4.46 -10.53
C LYS A 184 -16.70 5.20 -9.62
N ASP A 185 -17.01 4.65 -8.45
CA ASP A 185 -17.88 5.31 -7.47
C ASP A 185 -17.05 6.12 -6.47
N LYS A 186 -17.16 7.47 -6.55
CA LYS A 186 -16.38 8.41 -5.72
C LYS A 186 -16.74 8.37 -4.23
N ARG A 187 -17.80 7.66 -3.83
CA ARG A 187 -18.16 7.44 -2.42
C ARG A 187 -17.28 6.41 -1.74
N TRP A 188 -16.47 5.67 -2.49
CA TRP A 188 -15.60 4.62 -1.95
C TRP A 188 -14.54 5.18 -1.00
N GLY A 189 -14.41 4.57 0.20
CA GLY A 189 -13.51 5.03 1.25
C GLY A 189 -12.03 4.99 0.89
N ARG A 190 -11.64 4.15 -0.09
CA ARG A 190 -10.27 4.00 -0.58
C ARG A 190 -9.99 4.79 -1.86
N THR A 191 -10.87 5.71 -2.25
CA THR A 191 -10.67 6.57 -3.43
C THR A 191 -9.28 7.23 -3.41
N TYR A 192 -8.82 7.72 -2.27
CA TYR A 192 -7.53 8.38 -2.14
C TYR A 192 -6.31 7.46 -2.33
N GLU A 193 -6.48 6.15 -2.15
CA GLU A 193 -5.40 5.17 -2.38
C GLU A 193 -5.18 4.89 -3.87
N THR A 194 -6.10 5.30 -4.74
CA THR A 194 -6.07 5.02 -6.19
C THR A 194 -5.28 6.08 -6.97
N LEU A 195 -4.97 5.74 -8.22
CA LEU A 195 -4.40 6.66 -9.20
C LEU A 195 -5.47 7.33 -10.09
N GLY A 196 -6.69 7.50 -9.55
CA GLY A 196 -7.79 8.17 -10.22
C GLY A 196 -8.62 7.26 -11.14
N GLU A 197 -9.32 7.87 -12.12
CA GLU A 197 -10.24 7.16 -13.03
C GLU A 197 -9.64 6.89 -14.42
N ASN A 198 -8.46 7.49 -14.74
CA ASN A 198 -7.83 7.35 -16.06
C ASN A 198 -6.75 6.27 -16.05
N PRO A 199 -6.92 5.16 -16.80
CA PRO A 199 -5.93 4.09 -16.87
C PRO A 199 -4.57 4.52 -17.44
N GLU A 200 -4.51 5.53 -18.33
CA GLU A 200 -3.25 5.98 -18.91
C GLU A 200 -2.40 6.74 -17.89
N VAL A 201 -3.01 7.54 -17.00
CA VAL A 201 -2.29 8.17 -15.88
C VAL A 201 -1.78 7.10 -14.92
N ALA A 202 -2.62 6.13 -14.56
CA ALA A 202 -2.21 5.04 -13.69
C ALA A 202 -1.01 4.26 -14.26
N LYS A 203 -1.05 3.86 -15.54
CA LYS A 203 0.08 3.18 -16.22
C LYS A 203 1.37 4.00 -16.14
N ASN A 204 1.28 5.32 -16.38
CA ASN A 204 2.44 6.21 -16.38
C ASN A 204 3.15 6.27 -15.02
N LEU A 205 2.45 6.01 -13.91
CA LEU A 205 2.94 6.17 -12.55
C LEU A 205 3.33 4.85 -11.86
N ILE A 206 2.72 3.72 -12.23
CA ILE A 206 2.90 2.42 -11.57
C ILE A 206 4.36 1.93 -11.67
N GLY A 207 4.91 1.87 -12.88
CA GLY A 207 6.27 1.37 -13.13
C GLY A 207 7.32 2.15 -12.34
N PRO A 208 7.41 3.48 -12.50
CA PRO A 208 8.36 4.31 -11.76
C PRO A 208 8.28 4.17 -10.24
N TYR A 209 7.06 4.08 -9.66
CA TYR A 209 6.91 3.88 -8.22
C TYR A 209 7.47 2.53 -7.75
N ILE A 210 7.17 1.44 -8.49
CA ILE A 210 7.69 0.10 -8.18
C ILE A 210 9.22 0.07 -8.28
N GLU A 211 9.80 0.69 -9.31
CA GLU A 211 11.25 0.80 -9.46
C GLU A 211 11.88 1.52 -8.27
N GLY A 212 11.33 2.67 -7.87
CA GLY A 212 11.79 3.40 -6.69
C GLY A 212 11.65 2.58 -5.41
N LEU A 213 10.49 1.98 -5.18
CA LEU A 213 10.20 1.20 -3.97
C LEU A 213 11.10 -0.04 -3.83
N GLN A 214 11.56 -0.63 -4.92
CA GLN A 214 12.42 -1.81 -4.90
C GLN A 214 13.93 -1.48 -4.83
N SER A 215 14.32 -0.20 -4.81
CA SER A 215 15.73 0.23 -4.83
C SER A 215 16.54 -0.17 -3.59
N TYR A 216 15.89 -0.39 -2.45
CA TYR A 216 16.52 -0.81 -1.18
C TYR A 216 16.13 -2.26 -0.79
N HIS A 217 16.01 -3.15 -1.77
CA HIS A 217 15.69 -4.56 -1.54
C HIS A 217 14.32 -4.80 -0.88
N ILE A 218 13.38 -3.86 -1.04
CA ILE A 218 12.00 -3.99 -0.56
C ILE A 218 11.15 -4.66 -1.65
N ALA A 219 10.46 -5.75 -1.31
CA ALA A 219 9.50 -6.35 -2.22
C ALA A 219 8.25 -5.46 -2.33
N ALA A 220 8.00 -4.87 -3.48
CA ALA A 220 6.75 -4.18 -3.76
C ALA A 220 5.60 -5.18 -3.97
N THR A 221 4.37 -4.78 -3.56
CA THR A 221 3.15 -5.57 -3.74
C THR A 221 2.08 -4.74 -4.42
N ALA A 222 1.85 -4.99 -5.70
CA ALA A 222 0.74 -4.33 -6.41
C ALA A 222 -0.61 -4.87 -5.92
N LYS A 223 -1.57 -3.96 -5.63
CA LYS A 223 -2.85 -4.33 -5.01
C LYS A 223 -4.00 -3.45 -5.50
N HIS A 224 -5.25 -3.92 -5.42
CA HIS A 224 -5.62 -5.32 -5.18
C HIS A 224 -6.12 -5.92 -6.50
N PHE A 225 -5.64 -7.07 -6.86
CA PHE A 225 -6.03 -7.75 -8.11
C PHE A 225 -7.39 -8.43 -7.94
N VAL A 226 -8.50 -7.95 -8.53
CA VAL A 226 -8.70 -6.83 -9.42
C VAL A 226 -10.13 -6.28 -9.24
N GLY A 227 -10.33 -4.99 -9.55
CA GLY A 227 -11.66 -4.40 -9.69
C GLY A 227 -12.24 -3.71 -8.44
N ASP A 228 -11.44 -3.40 -7.42
CA ASP A 228 -11.86 -2.82 -6.13
C ASP A 228 -12.74 -1.58 -6.26
N GLY A 229 -12.31 -0.57 -6.99
CA GLY A 229 -13.02 0.71 -7.13
C GLY A 229 -14.26 0.65 -8.05
N TYR A 230 -14.57 -0.52 -8.61
CA TYR A 230 -15.72 -0.76 -9.49
C TYR A 230 -16.85 -1.53 -8.79
N THR A 231 -16.78 -1.68 -7.48
CA THR A 231 -17.84 -2.34 -6.71
C THR A 231 -19.14 -1.54 -6.74
N VAL A 232 -20.26 -2.23 -6.72
CA VAL A 232 -21.60 -1.64 -6.76
C VAL A 232 -22.04 -1.27 -5.34
N PHE A 233 -22.50 -0.03 -5.16
CA PHE A 233 -23.06 0.44 -3.89
C PHE A 233 -24.18 -0.48 -3.40
N GLY A 234 -24.15 -0.82 -2.13
CA GLY A 234 -25.09 -1.76 -1.50
C GLY A 234 -24.58 -3.20 -1.43
N THR A 235 -23.44 -3.53 -2.06
CA THR A 235 -22.90 -4.91 -2.09
C THR A 235 -21.72 -5.14 -1.15
N GLY A 236 -21.12 -4.06 -0.64
CA GLY A 236 -19.93 -4.10 0.21
C GLY A 236 -20.23 -4.15 1.70
N MET A 237 -19.19 -3.91 2.50
CA MET A 237 -19.28 -3.84 3.95
C MET A 237 -20.30 -2.77 4.38
N ASP A 238 -21.03 -3.04 5.44
CA ASP A 238 -22.09 -2.18 5.96
C ASP A 238 -23.14 -1.76 4.91
N GLY A 239 -23.29 -2.53 3.83
CA GLY A 239 -24.18 -2.22 2.72
C GLY A 239 -23.70 -1.05 1.85
N ARG A 240 -22.38 -0.81 1.75
CA ARG A 240 -21.77 0.25 0.92
C ARG A 240 -20.91 -0.36 -0.20
N LEU A 241 -19.67 0.09 -0.35
CA LEU A 241 -18.82 -0.19 -1.49
C LEU A 241 -17.68 -1.15 -1.19
N ASP A 242 -16.91 -0.86 -0.14
CA ASP A 242 -15.68 -1.58 0.09
C ASP A 242 -15.89 -3.09 0.28
N ARG A 243 -15.03 -3.92 -0.34
CA ARG A 243 -15.14 -5.38 -0.36
C ARG A 243 -16.42 -5.92 -1.02
N GLY A 244 -17.07 -5.10 -1.87
CA GLY A 244 -18.32 -5.42 -2.54
C GLY A 244 -18.18 -6.33 -3.75
N ASN A 245 -19.20 -6.30 -4.60
CA ASN A 245 -19.21 -7.00 -5.87
C ASN A 245 -19.05 -6.02 -7.03
N ALA A 246 -18.04 -6.21 -7.87
CA ALA A 246 -17.85 -5.46 -9.09
C ALA A 246 -18.55 -6.17 -10.25
N ASN A 247 -19.37 -5.43 -11.00
CA ASN A 247 -19.99 -5.92 -12.23
C ASN A 247 -19.14 -5.42 -13.41
N ILE A 248 -18.15 -6.21 -13.79
CA ILE A 248 -17.19 -5.89 -14.85
C ILE A 248 -17.25 -6.97 -15.90
N THR A 249 -17.34 -6.59 -17.16
CA THR A 249 -17.27 -7.55 -18.27
C THR A 249 -15.82 -8.05 -18.44
N GLU A 250 -15.64 -9.21 -19.09
CA GLU A 250 -14.30 -9.71 -19.37
C GLU A 250 -13.54 -8.75 -20.32
N GLU A 251 -14.23 -8.10 -21.25
CA GLU A 251 -13.68 -7.07 -22.14
C GLU A 251 -13.16 -5.86 -21.34
N GLU A 252 -13.96 -5.33 -20.41
CA GLU A 252 -13.50 -4.24 -19.50
C GLU A 252 -12.31 -4.65 -18.64
N LEU A 253 -12.27 -5.91 -18.16
CA LEU A 253 -11.10 -6.41 -17.43
C LEU A 253 -9.84 -6.39 -18.29
N LEU A 254 -9.93 -6.94 -19.51
CA LEU A 254 -8.80 -7.06 -20.45
C LEU A 254 -8.31 -5.69 -20.94
N ASP A 255 -9.21 -4.76 -21.20
CA ASP A 255 -8.89 -3.49 -21.85
C ASP A 255 -8.51 -2.37 -20.84
N ILE A 256 -9.09 -2.40 -19.63
CA ILE A 256 -8.95 -1.30 -18.66
C ILE A 256 -8.11 -1.71 -17.43
N HIS A 257 -8.43 -2.85 -16.82
CA HIS A 257 -7.85 -3.20 -15.52
C HIS A 257 -6.56 -4.01 -15.60
N LEU A 258 -6.52 -5.06 -16.43
CA LEU A 258 -5.36 -5.93 -16.51
C LEU A 258 -4.11 -5.25 -17.07
N PRO A 259 -4.19 -4.27 -18.00
CA PRO A 259 -3.00 -3.52 -18.45
C PRO A 259 -2.25 -2.81 -17.33
N LEU A 260 -2.93 -2.40 -16.23
CA LEU A 260 -2.28 -1.78 -15.08
C LEU A 260 -1.40 -2.80 -14.33
N TYR A 261 -1.86 -4.03 -14.20
CA TYR A 261 -1.08 -5.12 -13.60
C TYR A 261 0.02 -5.60 -14.53
N GLN A 262 -0.17 -5.53 -15.85
CA GLN A 262 0.90 -5.83 -16.79
C GLN A 262 2.04 -4.80 -16.64
N GLU A 263 1.73 -3.52 -16.49
CA GLU A 263 2.73 -2.47 -16.21
C GLU A 263 3.51 -2.77 -14.91
N ALA A 264 2.81 -3.19 -13.86
CA ALA A 264 3.47 -3.59 -12.62
C ALA A 264 4.37 -4.83 -12.79
N ILE A 265 3.94 -5.81 -13.60
CA ILE A 265 4.73 -7.01 -13.92
C ILE A 265 5.97 -6.64 -14.74
N ASP A 266 5.84 -5.77 -15.73
CA ASP A 266 6.92 -5.32 -16.60
C ASP A 266 7.95 -4.50 -15.81
N ALA A 267 7.52 -3.76 -14.78
CA ALA A 267 8.39 -3.09 -13.80
C ALA A 267 9.03 -4.05 -12.78
N GLY A 268 8.74 -5.34 -12.85
CA GLY A 268 9.37 -6.37 -12.02
C GLY A 268 8.84 -6.46 -10.59
N VAL A 269 7.55 -6.16 -10.37
CA VAL A 269 6.90 -6.28 -9.06
C VAL A 269 7.07 -7.68 -8.47
N LYS A 270 7.38 -7.76 -7.18
CA LYS A 270 7.71 -9.03 -6.50
C LYS A 270 6.49 -9.80 -6.00
N SER A 271 5.41 -9.09 -5.69
CA SER A 271 4.18 -9.71 -5.22
C SER A 271 2.94 -8.99 -5.79
N ILE A 272 1.85 -9.73 -5.91
CA ILE A 272 0.52 -9.18 -6.22
C ILE A 272 -0.46 -9.68 -5.16
N MET A 273 -1.18 -8.73 -4.53
CA MET A 273 -2.22 -9.05 -3.53
C MET A 273 -3.59 -9.11 -4.21
N ILE A 274 -4.33 -10.16 -3.87
CA ILE A 274 -5.68 -10.39 -4.43
C ILE A 274 -6.70 -9.49 -3.73
N SER A 275 -7.65 -8.98 -4.51
CA SER A 275 -8.75 -8.16 -4.01
C SER A 275 -9.70 -8.93 -3.09
N TYR A 276 -10.17 -8.24 -2.07
CA TYR A 276 -11.25 -8.71 -1.18
C TYR A 276 -12.60 -8.82 -1.90
N SER A 277 -12.75 -8.08 -3.00
CA SER A 277 -14.02 -7.93 -3.73
C SER A 277 -14.41 -9.22 -4.46
N SER A 278 -15.63 -9.22 -4.98
CA SER A 278 -16.10 -10.22 -5.94
C SER A 278 -16.16 -9.60 -7.33
N ILE A 279 -15.93 -10.40 -8.35
CA ILE A 279 -16.27 -10.04 -9.74
C ILE A 279 -17.41 -10.94 -10.20
N ASN A 280 -18.51 -10.31 -10.64
CA ASN A 280 -19.70 -11.01 -11.14
C ASN A 280 -20.18 -12.12 -10.20
N GLY A 281 -20.13 -11.86 -8.88
CA GLY A 281 -20.56 -12.78 -7.83
C GLY A 281 -19.54 -13.83 -7.41
N VAL A 282 -18.34 -13.88 -8.02
CA VAL A 282 -17.25 -14.79 -7.63
C VAL A 282 -16.22 -14.05 -6.79
N ARG A 283 -16.02 -14.46 -5.53
CA ARG A 283 -14.95 -13.91 -4.67
C ARG A 283 -13.59 -14.10 -5.32
N MET A 284 -12.79 -13.04 -5.35
CA MET A 284 -11.51 -13.08 -6.05
C MET A 284 -10.56 -14.16 -5.49
N HIS A 285 -10.52 -14.39 -4.18
CA HIS A 285 -9.66 -15.40 -3.54
C HIS A 285 -10.00 -16.87 -3.92
N GLN A 286 -11.08 -17.10 -4.64
CA GLN A 286 -11.42 -18.42 -5.23
C GLN A 286 -11.52 -18.39 -6.76
N ASN A 287 -11.19 -17.26 -7.40
CA ASN A 287 -11.30 -17.10 -8.84
C ASN A 287 -10.07 -17.66 -9.56
N LYS A 288 -10.07 -18.99 -9.76
CA LYS A 288 -8.94 -19.67 -10.41
C LYS A 288 -8.67 -19.14 -11.83
N HIS A 289 -9.72 -18.79 -12.58
CA HIS A 289 -9.58 -18.27 -13.94
C HIS A 289 -8.72 -16.99 -13.95
N LEU A 290 -9.06 -15.98 -13.13
CA LEU A 290 -8.32 -14.73 -13.12
C LEU A 290 -6.93 -14.89 -12.48
N ILE A 291 -6.78 -15.73 -11.45
CA ILE A 291 -5.52 -15.89 -10.72
C ILE A 291 -4.56 -16.81 -11.47
N THR A 292 -5.03 -18.00 -11.86
CA THR A 292 -4.13 -19.02 -12.45
C THR A 292 -4.02 -18.88 -13.95
N ASP A 293 -5.17 -18.81 -14.66
CA ASP A 293 -5.13 -18.87 -16.12
C ASP A 293 -4.66 -17.52 -16.69
N ILE A 294 -5.18 -16.40 -16.18
CA ILE A 294 -4.81 -15.07 -16.67
C ILE A 294 -3.53 -14.56 -16.00
N LEU A 295 -3.51 -14.30 -14.67
CA LEU A 295 -2.37 -13.62 -14.02
C LEU A 295 -1.08 -14.45 -14.10
N LYS A 296 -1.12 -15.75 -13.74
CA LYS A 296 0.07 -16.61 -13.82
C LYS A 296 0.31 -17.10 -15.25
N GLY A 297 -0.76 -17.41 -16.00
CA GLY A 297 -0.72 -18.00 -17.35
C GLY A 297 -0.44 -16.94 -18.42
N ASP A 298 -1.46 -16.17 -18.80
CA ASP A 298 -1.39 -15.26 -19.95
C ASP A 298 -0.46 -14.07 -19.69
N MET A 299 -0.53 -13.43 -18.50
CA MET A 299 0.31 -12.30 -18.10
C MET A 299 1.70 -12.72 -17.64
N GLN A 300 1.97 -14.03 -17.46
CA GLN A 300 3.28 -14.60 -17.12
C GLN A 300 3.90 -14.03 -15.82
N PHE A 301 3.08 -13.67 -14.82
CA PHE A 301 3.59 -13.19 -13.54
C PHE A 301 4.48 -14.25 -12.85
N LYS A 302 5.70 -13.85 -12.48
CA LYS A 302 6.73 -14.75 -11.91
C LYS A 302 6.89 -14.61 -10.39
N GLY A 303 6.49 -13.48 -9.81
CA GLY A 303 6.48 -13.29 -8.36
C GLY A 303 5.42 -14.18 -7.66
N PHE A 304 5.26 -14.02 -6.36
CA PHE A 304 4.24 -14.77 -5.63
C PHE A 304 2.94 -13.97 -5.45
N ILE A 305 1.82 -14.69 -5.40
CA ILE A 305 0.50 -14.14 -5.18
C ILE A 305 0.14 -14.30 -3.71
N ILE A 306 -0.25 -13.19 -3.06
CA ILE A 306 -0.64 -13.18 -1.65
C ILE A 306 -2.14 -12.89 -1.50
N SER A 307 -2.78 -13.49 -0.50
CA SER A 307 -4.16 -13.13 -0.12
C SER A 307 -4.19 -11.78 0.59
N ASP A 308 -5.35 -11.14 0.65
CA ASP A 308 -5.61 -10.01 1.54
C ASP A 308 -5.85 -10.51 2.99
N TYR A 309 -5.84 -9.60 3.96
CA TYR A 309 -5.91 -9.83 5.40
C TYR A 309 -7.17 -10.63 5.80
N GLU A 310 -7.01 -11.90 6.20
CA GLU A 310 -8.11 -12.84 6.53
C GLU A 310 -9.18 -13.04 5.42
N ALA A 311 -8.90 -12.67 4.18
CA ALA A 311 -9.89 -12.70 3.10
C ALA A 311 -10.35 -14.12 2.72
N THR A 312 -9.63 -15.15 3.13
CA THR A 312 -10.07 -16.55 2.99
C THR A 312 -11.35 -16.84 3.76
N ASN A 313 -11.68 -16.05 4.81
CA ASN A 313 -12.95 -16.20 5.53
C ASN A 313 -14.17 -15.95 4.64
N ASP A 314 -14.05 -15.17 3.57
CA ASP A 314 -15.12 -14.82 2.63
C ASP A 314 -15.24 -15.77 1.44
N VAL A 315 -14.29 -16.69 1.27
CA VAL A 315 -14.35 -17.75 0.26
C VAL A 315 -15.49 -18.70 0.58
N SER A 316 -16.18 -19.17 -0.46
CA SER A 316 -17.23 -20.18 -0.30
C SER A 316 -16.60 -21.51 0.19
N GLY A 317 -17.23 -22.15 1.16
CA GLY A 317 -16.74 -23.41 1.70
C GLY A 317 -17.51 -23.87 2.93
N SER A 318 -17.43 -25.17 3.23
CA SER A 318 -18.14 -25.79 4.34
C SER A 318 -17.56 -25.45 5.72
N ASN A 319 -16.25 -25.21 5.77
CA ASN A 319 -15.48 -24.85 6.96
C ASN A 319 -14.19 -24.13 6.55
N PHE A 320 -13.38 -23.69 7.53
CA PHE A 320 -12.16 -22.94 7.26
C PHE A 320 -11.12 -23.75 6.45
N GLU A 321 -10.98 -25.06 6.73
CA GLU A 321 -10.08 -25.94 5.97
C GLU A 321 -10.46 -25.99 4.47
N ASP A 322 -11.74 -26.21 4.14
CA ASP A 322 -12.24 -26.20 2.74
C ASP A 322 -11.97 -24.85 2.06
N LYS A 323 -12.14 -23.72 2.77
CA LYS A 323 -11.82 -22.39 2.26
C LYS A 323 -10.34 -22.21 1.93
N ILE A 324 -9.44 -22.63 2.81
CA ILE A 324 -7.99 -22.61 2.56
C ILE A 324 -7.63 -23.46 1.34
N ILE A 325 -8.15 -24.70 1.25
CA ILE A 325 -7.90 -25.59 0.11
C ILE A 325 -8.33 -24.94 -1.21
N ARG A 326 -9.50 -24.32 -1.24
CA ARG A 326 -10.01 -23.60 -2.43
C ARG A 326 -9.12 -22.42 -2.79
N THR A 327 -8.69 -21.64 -1.81
CA THR A 327 -7.81 -20.48 -2.00
C THR A 327 -6.45 -20.89 -2.58
N VAL A 328 -5.81 -21.91 -2.03
CA VAL A 328 -4.55 -22.46 -2.54
C VAL A 328 -4.72 -22.99 -3.98
N ASN A 329 -5.80 -23.75 -4.23
CA ASN A 329 -6.09 -24.32 -5.55
C ASN A 329 -6.53 -23.27 -6.61
N ALA A 330 -6.99 -22.08 -6.16
CA ALA A 330 -7.21 -20.96 -7.06
C ALA A 330 -5.91 -20.33 -7.56
N GLY A 331 -4.78 -20.59 -6.91
CA GLY A 331 -3.46 -20.14 -7.35
C GLY A 331 -2.74 -19.21 -6.37
N ILE A 332 -3.31 -18.91 -5.20
CA ILE A 332 -2.67 -18.07 -4.18
C ILE A 332 -1.50 -18.83 -3.55
N ASP A 333 -0.36 -18.16 -3.44
CA ASP A 333 0.91 -18.76 -3.02
C ASP A 333 1.18 -18.53 -1.52
N MET A 334 0.83 -17.36 -1.01
CA MET A 334 1.01 -16.99 0.40
C MET A 334 -0.32 -16.58 1.01
N LEU A 335 -0.67 -17.14 2.15
CA LEU A 335 -1.91 -16.87 2.87
C LEU A 335 -1.65 -15.87 3.98
N MET A 336 -2.22 -14.67 3.85
CA MET A 336 -2.23 -13.67 4.93
C MET A 336 -3.35 -14.03 5.92
N GLU A 337 -3.00 -14.91 6.86
CA GLU A 337 -3.87 -15.39 7.93
C GLU A 337 -3.33 -14.97 9.30
N PRO A 338 -3.49 -13.69 9.66
CA PRO A 338 -2.82 -13.08 10.80
C PRO A 338 -3.03 -13.82 12.11
N ASN A 339 -4.28 -14.18 12.41
CA ASN A 339 -4.70 -14.73 13.68
C ASN A 339 -4.98 -16.24 13.63
N LYS A 340 -5.18 -16.79 12.42
CA LYS A 340 -5.48 -18.22 12.18
C LYS A 340 -4.37 -18.92 11.42
N PHE A 341 -3.16 -18.38 11.46
CA PHE A 341 -2.00 -18.89 10.73
C PHE A 341 -1.75 -20.40 11.01
N ASP A 342 -1.92 -20.84 12.25
CA ASP A 342 -1.78 -22.23 12.67
C ASP A 342 -2.87 -23.14 12.11
N GLN A 343 -4.10 -22.62 11.94
CA GLN A 343 -5.20 -23.36 11.31
C GLN A 343 -5.00 -23.42 9.80
N ALA A 344 -4.55 -22.34 9.16
CA ALA A 344 -4.22 -22.33 7.73
C ALA A 344 -3.07 -23.29 7.41
N TYR A 345 -2.02 -23.30 8.23
CA TYR A 345 -0.93 -24.27 8.12
C TYR A 345 -1.44 -25.72 8.16
N ARG A 346 -2.26 -26.06 9.18
CA ARG A 346 -2.85 -27.40 9.28
C ARG A 346 -3.79 -27.74 8.13
N ALA A 347 -4.51 -26.76 7.60
CA ALA A 347 -5.40 -26.95 6.46
C ALA A 347 -4.64 -27.29 5.17
N ILE A 348 -3.47 -26.68 4.94
CA ILE A 348 -2.60 -27.03 3.80
C ILE A 348 -2.13 -28.49 3.93
N LEU A 349 -1.65 -28.90 5.10
CA LEU A 349 -1.20 -30.27 5.33
C LEU A 349 -2.34 -31.28 5.16
N ALA A 350 -3.52 -30.99 5.74
CA ALA A 350 -4.69 -31.85 5.59
C ALA A 350 -5.14 -31.98 4.11
N GLY A 351 -5.11 -30.87 3.36
CA GLY A 351 -5.42 -30.87 1.93
C GLY A 351 -4.43 -31.72 1.12
N TYR A 352 -3.16 -31.65 1.45
CA TYR A 352 -2.13 -32.49 0.84
C TYR A 352 -2.35 -33.97 1.17
N ASP A 353 -2.54 -34.33 2.43
CA ASP A 353 -2.74 -35.71 2.89
C ASP A 353 -3.99 -36.37 2.27
N LYS A 354 -5.03 -35.56 2.02
CA LYS A 354 -6.28 -36.00 1.34
C LYS A 354 -6.18 -36.02 -0.18
N ASN A 355 -5.07 -35.59 -0.77
CA ASN A 355 -4.88 -35.35 -2.20
C ASN A 355 -5.88 -34.31 -2.77
N GLU A 356 -6.27 -33.32 -1.96
CA GLU A 356 -7.10 -32.19 -2.37
C GLU A 356 -6.23 -30.99 -2.78
N ILE A 357 -4.95 -30.93 -2.35
CA ILE A 357 -3.92 -30.02 -2.85
C ILE A 357 -2.77 -30.86 -3.40
N GLU A 358 -2.49 -30.69 -4.69
CA GLU A 358 -1.39 -31.38 -5.35
C GLU A 358 -0.02 -30.87 -4.88
N LEU A 359 0.97 -31.76 -4.72
CA LEU A 359 2.35 -31.37 -4.38
C LEU A 359 2.94 -30.37 -5.36
N SER A 360 2.60 -30.50 -6.65
CA SER A 360 3.00 -29.54 -7.69
C SER A 360 2.52 -28.12 -7.43
N ARG A 361 1.31 -27.95 -6.85
CA ARG A 361 0.76 -26.65 -6.47
C ARG A 361 1.52 -26.03 -5.30
N ILE A 362 1.84 -26.84 -4.28
CA ILE A 362 2.65 -26.43 -3.13
C ILE A 362 4.07 -26.07 -3.58
N ASN A 363 4.66 -26.88 -4.44
CA ASN A 363 6.00 -26.62 -4.98
C ASN A 363 6.04 -25.32 -5.82
N ASP A 364 5.01 -25.02 -6.65
CA ASP A 364 4.91 -23.75 -7.39
C ASP A 364 4.84 -22.56 -6.42
N ALA A 365 4.02 -22.63 -5.37
CA ALA A 365 3.94 -21.56 -4.37
C ALA A 365 5.28 -21.29 -3.69
N VAL A 366 5.89 -22.34 -3.15
CA VAL A 366 7.16 -22.23 -2.43
C VAL A 366 8.30 -21.79 -3.34
N SER A 367 8.33 -22.26 -4.60
CA SER A 367 9.32 -21.82 -5.58
C SER A 367 9.24 -20.31 -5.82
N ARG A 368 8.05 -19.76 -6.02
CA ARG A 368 7.83 -18.32 -6.22
C ARG A 368 8.25 -17.50 -5.01
N ILE A 369 7.86 -17.93 -3.80
CA ILE A 369 8.24 -17.28 -2.54
C ILE A 369 9.75 -17.28 -2.35
N LEU A 370 10.41 -18.41 -2.56
CA LEU A 370 11.86 -18.52 -2.41
C LEU A 370 12.62 -17.71 -3.46
N THR A 371 12.12 -17.69 -4.70
CA THR A 371 12.71 -16.85 -5.77
C THR A 371 12.73 -15.38 -5.34
N VAL A 372 11.59 -14.85 -4.87
CA VAL A 372 11.52 -13.47 -4.38
C VAL A 372 12.44 -13.25 -3.18
N LYS A 373 12.51 -14.19 -2.22
CA LYS A 373 13.44 -14.08 -1.08
C LYS A 373 14.90 -13.95 -1.51
N TYR A 374 15.31 -14.68 -2.54
CA TYR A 374 16.65 -14.54 -3.12
C TYR A 374 16.83 -13.21 -3.86
N GLU A 375 15.85 -12.82 -4.67
CA GLU A 375 15.91 -11.58 -5.47
C GLU A 375 16.01 -10.32 -4.61
N ILE A 376 15.38 -10.30 -3.42
CA ILE A 376 15.48 -9.19 -2.46
C ILE A 376 16.62 -9.38 -1.44
N GLY A 377 17.52 -10.35 -1.65
CA GLY A 377 18.71 -10.52 -0.82
C GLY A 377 18.48 -11.00 0.62
N LEU A 378 17.34 -11.62 0.95
CA LEU A 378 17.05 -12.03 2.33
C LEU A 378 18.00 -13.09 2.88
N PHE A 379 18.64 -13.88 2.02
CA PHE A 379 19.61 -14.90 2.43
C PHE A 379 20.99 -14.31 2.76
N ASP A 380 21.22 -13.06 2.39
CA ASP A 380 22.44 -12.32 2.69
C ASP A 380 22.38 -11.64 4.07
N GLU A 381 23.50 -11.12 4.57
CA GLU A 381 23.49 -10.25 5.74
C GLU A 381 22.82 -8.92 5.37
N PRO A 382 21.93 -8.37 6.22
CA PRO A 382 21.23 -7.13 5.92
C PRO A 382 22.20 -5.96 5.73
N ASP A 383 22.12 -5.29 4.58
CA ASP A 383 22.78 -4.00 4.32
C ASP A 383 21.72 -2.90 4.46
N LEU A 384 21.63 -2.32 5.66
CA LEU A 384 20.63 -1.34 6.01
C LEU A 384 21.19 0.07 5.92
N PRO A 385 20.43 1.04 5.39
CA PRO A 385 20.85 2.43 5.41
C PRO A 385 20.92 2.98 6.85
N ASP A 386 21.74 4.00 7.06
CA ASP A 386 21.80 4.71 8.33
C ASP A 386 20.42 5.29 8.70
N ALA A 387 20.12 5.32 10.00
CA ALA A 387 18.85 5.86 10.50
C ALA A 387 18.86 7.40 10.38
N ASP A 388 18.21 7.92 9.35
CA ASP A 388 18.09 9.35 9.03
C ASP A 388 16.70 9.63 8.44
N LEU A 389 15.68 9.65 9.31
CA LEU A 389 14.31 9.95 8.93
C LEU A 389 14.16 11.42 8.56
N ARG A 390 13.25 11.71 7.62
CA ARG A 390 12.96 13.10 7.21
C ARG A 390 14.21 13.88 6.81
N ASN A 391 15.15 13.21 6.15
CA ASN A 391 16.36 13.88 5.66
C ASN A 391 16.01 14.95 4.60
N GLU A 392 16.97 15.80 4.27
CA GLU A 392 16.78 16.90 3.33
C GLU A 392 16.20 16.45 1.98
N THR A 393 16.58 15.29 1.48
CA THR A 393 16.07 14.73 0.22
C THR A 393 14.60 14.33 0.37
N SER A 394 14.25 13.57 1.41
CA SER A 394 12.87 13.14 1.67
C SER A 394 11.93 14.34 1.83
N LEU A 395 12.33 15.35 2.61
CA LEU A 395 11.55 16.57 2.81
C LEU A 395 11.39 17.38 1.51
N SER A 396 12.46 17.50 0.72
CA SER A 396 12.42 18.18 -0.59
C SER A 396 11.46 17.49 -1.56
N VAL A 397 11.53 16.15 -1.64
CA VAL A 397 10.63 15.34 -2.49
C VAL A 397 9.18 15.47 -2.02
N ALA A 398 8.92 15.42 -0.71
CA ALA A 398 7.57 15.55 -0.16
C ALA A 398 6.99 16.96 -0.41
N ARG A 399 7.77 18.02 -0.17
CA ARG A 399 7.35 19.41 -0.47
C ARG A 399 7.05 19.58 -1.96
N GLN A 400 7.87 19.02 -2.85
CA GLN A 400 7.63 19.04 -4.29
C GLN A 400 6.36 18.26 -4.67
N ALA A 401 6.10 17.12 -4.03
CA ALA A 401 4.89 16.34 -4.25
C ALA A 401 3.62 17.12 -3.86
N VAL A 402 3.66 17.86 -2.75
CA VAL A 402 2.56 18.74 -2.36
C VAL A 402 2.34 19.83 -3.41
N ARG A 403 3.39 20.57 -3.83
CA ARG A 403 3.29 21.63 -4.83
C ARG A 403 2.64 21.17 -6.13
N GLU A 404 3.03 20.00 -6.62
CA GLU A 404 2.55 19.48 -7.91
C GLU A 404 1.17 18.82 -7.82
N SER A 405 0.74 18.39 -6.64
CA SER A 405 -0.56 17.73 -6.45
C SER A 405 -1.73 18.71 -6.30
N LEU A 406 -1.49 19.96 -5.92
CA LEU A 406 -2.55 20.95 -5.72
C LEU A 406 -3.25 21.30 -7.02
N VAL A 407 -4.60 21.29 -7.00
CA VAL A 407 -5.43 21.65 -8.16
C VAL A 407 -6.21 22.92 -7.87
N LEU A 408 -5.98 23.97 -8.67
CA LEU A 408 -6.76 25.22 -8.61
C LEU A 408 -8.06 25.05 -9.38
N LEU A 409 -9.19 25.09 -8.69
CA LEU A 409 -10.53 24.85 -9.26
C LEU A 409 -11.30 26.14 -9.54
N LYS A 410 -11.07 27.19 -8.74
CA LYS A 410 -11.65 28.53 -8.91
C LYS A 410 -10.64 29.59 -8.50
N ASN A 411 -10.59 30.71 -9.24
CA ASN A 411 -9.81 31.88 -8.87
C ASN A 411 -10.42 33.15 -9.52
N ASP A 412 -11.15 33.91 -8.74
CA ASP A 412 -11.75 35.17 -9.16
C ASP A 412 -10.77 36.37 -9.06
N GLY A 413 -9.47 36.07 -9.18
CA GLY A 413 -8.39 37.06 -9.13
C GLY A 413 -7.83 37.30 -7.73
N VAL A 414 -8.12 36.40 -6.79
CA VAL A 414 -7.68 36.50 -5.39
C VAL A 414 -6.34 35.81 -5.12
N LEU A 415 -5.90 34.92 -6.01
CA LEU A 415 -4.62 34.26 -5.99
C LEU A 415 -3.74 34.69 -7.18
N PRO A 416 -2.39 34.78 -7.01
CA PRO A 416 -1.63 34.47 -5.79
C PRO A 416 -1.83 35.54 -4.70
N LEU A 417 -1.71 35.11 -3.42
CA LEU A 417 -1.73 36.01 -2.26
C LEU A 417 -0.45 36.85 -2.19
N SER A 418 -0.53 38.02 -1.54
CA SER A 418 0.68 38.73 -1.09
C SER A 418 1.12 38.27 0.28
N LYS A 419 2.43 38.08 0.49
CA LYS A 419 2.99 37.75 1.81
C LYS A 419 2.78 38.88 2.85
N ASP A 420 2.45 40.07 2.43
CA ASP A 420 2.23 41.24 3.31
C ASP A 420 0.76 41.39 3.77
N GLN A 421 -0.14 40.49 3.35
CA GLN A 421 -1.55 40.50 3.76
C GLN A 421 -1.73 39.98 5.18
N ASP A 422 -2.70 40.58 5.88
CA ASP A 422 -3.24 40.03 7.12
C ASP A 422 -4.28 38.96 6.78
N LEU A 423 -4.13 37.75 7.29
CA LEU A 423 -4.94 36.59 6.90
C LEU A 423 -5.67 35.98 8.10
N LEU A 424 -6.91 35.55 7.87
CA LEU A 424 -7.69 34.74 8.81
C LEU A 424 -7.71 33.28 8.32
N ILE A 425 -7.20 32.35 9.14
CA ILE A 425 -7.14 30.93 8.80
C ILE A 425 -8.06 30.13 9.72
N LEU A 426 -9.08 29.49 9.15
CA LEU A 426 -10.13 28.77 9.85
C LEU A 426 -10.26 27.34 9.33
N GLY A 427 -11.03 26.53 10.05
CA GLY A 427 -11.50 25.22 9.62
C GLY A 427 -10.73 24.04 10.22
N PRO A 428 -11.37 22.84 10.23
CA PRO A 428 -10.88 21.66 10.92
C PRO A 428 -9.54 21.13 10.38
N GLY A 429 -9.21 21.41 9.10
CA GLY A 429 -7.97 21.01 8.46
C GLY A 429 -6.79 21.97 8.67
N SER A 430 -6.99 23.14 9.28
CA SER A 430 -5.99 24.21 9.33
C SER A 430 -4.74 23.86 10.14
N HIS A 431 -4.92 23.24 11.33
CA HIS A 431 -3.82 22.91 12.26
C HIS A 431 -3.90 21.45 12.72
N ASN A 432 -3.82 20.51 11.78
CA ASN A 432 -4.05 19.10 12.07
C ASN A 432 -3.32 18.17 11.08
N ILE A 433 -2.13 17.70 11.45
CA ILE A 433 -1.32 16.78 10.64
C ILE A 433 -2.07 15.47 10.32
N GLY A 434 -2.84 14.95 11.28
CA GLY A 434 -3.58 13.72 11.07
C GLY A 434 -4.67 13.85 10.00
N ILE A 435 -5.43 14.95 10.00
CA ILE A 435 -6.40 15.27 8.94
C ILE A 435 -5.67 15.47 7.60
N GLN A 436 -4.60 16.25 7.61
CA GLN A 436 -3.78 16.56 6.43
C GLN A 436 -3.19 15.30 5.78
N SER A 437 -2.86 14.27 6.58
CA SER A 437 -2.28 13.01 6.11
C SER A 437 -3.33 11.93 5.82
N GLY A 438 -4.48 11.94 6.48
CA GLY A 438 -5.58 11.02 6.22
C GLY A 438 -5.42 9.62 6.84
N GLY A 439 -6.14 8.66 6.26
CA GLY A 439 -6.10 7.25 6.66
C GLY A 439 -4.71 6.62 6.51
N TRP A 440 -4.50 5.48 7.15
CA TRP A 440 -3.22 4.73 7.21
C TRP A 440 -2.10 5.43 7.98
N THR A 441 -2.26 6.69 8.40
CA THR A 441 -1.20 7.46 9.06
C THR A 441 -1.15 7.17 10.56
N ILE A 442 -0.04 6.60 11.04
CA ILE A 442 0.29 6.14 12.39
C ILE A 442 -0.64 5.03 12.90
N THR A 443 -1.93 5.15 12.68
CA THR A 443 -2.92 4.09 12.93
C THR A 443 -3.62 3.71 11.62
N TRP A 444 -4.22 2.52 11.56
CA TRP A 444 -4.96 2.07 10.39
C TRP A 444 -5.97 3.09 9.87
N GLN A 445 -6.80 3.63 10.75
CA GLN A 445 -7.81 4.61 10.37
C GLN A 445 -7.26 6.04 10.19
N GLY A 446 -5.98 6.26 10.51
CA GLY A 446 -5.49 7.61 10.77
C GLY A 446 -6.05 8.13 12.09
N GLN A 447 -5.66 9.32 12.48
CA GLN A 447 -6.16 9.96 13.70
C GLN A 447 -6.05 11.48 13.59
N GLU A 448 -6.99 12.19 14.20
CA GLU A 448 -6.92 13.65 14.29
C GLU A 448 -5.78 14.10 15.22
N GLY A 449 -5.31 15.33 15.02
CA GLY A 449 -4.26 15.96 15.81
C GLY A 449 -2.86 15.79 15.22
N ASN A 450 -1.88 16.37 15.91
CA ASN A 450 -0.48 16.36 15.47
C ASN A 450 0.23 15.10 16.01
N SER A 451 -0.06 13.96 15.39
CA SER A 451 0.38 12.63 15.82
C SER A 451 1.80 12.25 15.38
N THR A 452 2.37 13.00 14.46
CA THR A 452 3.73 12.84 13.94
C THR A 452 4.32 14.21 13.60
N GLU A 453 5.61 14.28 13.36
CA GLU A 453 6.29 15.51 12.95
C GLU A 453 5.86 15.93 11.53
N GLY A 454 5.68 17.22 11.32
CA GLY A 454 5.28 17.82 10.06
C GLY A 454 4.99 19.30 10.22
N THR A 455 4.65 19.97 9.12
CA THR A 455 4.22 21.36 9.10
C THR A 455 2.74 21.40 8.70
N THR A 456 1.89 21.89 9.59
CA THR A 456 0.46 22.11 9.28
C THR A 456 0.27 23.29 8.33
N ILE A 457 -0.91 23.40 7.73
CA ILE A 457 -1.26 24.53 6.86
C ILE A 457 -1.13 25.85 7.63
N LEU A 458 -1.66 25.92 8.86
CA LEU A 458 -1.54 27.11 9.72
C LEU A 458 -0.09 27.47 9.99
N GLU A 459 0.74 26.50 10.38
CA GLU A 459 2.17 26.72 10.65
C GLU A 459 2.93 27.17 9.39
N ALA A 460 2.57 26.65 8.21
CA ALA A 460 3.16 27.07 6.95
C ALA A 460 2.87 28.54 6.65
N PHE A 461 1.62 28.98 6.82
CA PHE A 461 1.28 30.40 6.71
C PHE A 461 1.97 31.27 7.75
N GLN A 462 2.03 30.84 9.01
CA GLN A 462 2.74 31.57 10.07
C GLN A 462 4.24 31.73 9.79
N ALA A 463 4.83 30.78 9.05
CA ALA A 463 6.25 30.82 8.69
C ALA A 463 6.54 31.73 7.48
N GLU A 464 5.62 31.83 6.52
CA GLU A 464 5.88 32.45 5.22
C GLU A 464 5.21 33.84 5.07
N THR A 465 4.23 34.20 5.94
CA THR A 465 3.50 35.46 5.89
C THR A 465 4.25 36.56 6.69
N ASN A 466 4.41 37.74 6.09
CA ASN A 466 4.93 38.93 6.78
C ASN A 466 3.82 39.67 7.56
N GLY A 467 2.56 39.57 7.09
CA GLY A 467 1.39 40.11 7.75
C GLY A 467 0.99 39.31 9.01
N THR A 468 -0.14 39.67 9.61
CA THR A 468 -0.64 39.01 10.83
C THR A 468 -1.52 37.82 10.46
N ILE A 469 -1.34 36.69 11.16
CA ILE A 469 -2.21 35.52 11.03
C ILE A 469 -3.19 35.49 12.20
N TYR A 470 -4.48 35.56 11.89
CA TYR A 470 -5.60 35.41 12.82
C TYR A 470 -6.23 34.02 12.72
N THR A 471 -6.86 33.56 13.80
CA THR A 471 -7.46 32.22 13.88
C THR A 471 -8.86 32.21 14.52
N SER A 472 -9.42 33.40 14.81
CA SER A 472 -10.77 33.54 15.35
C SER A 472 -11.67 34.26 14.33
N ILE A 473 -12.87 33.77 14.10
CA ILE A 473 -13.88 34.43 13.26
C ILE A 473 -14.23 35.84 13.78
N ASP A 474 -13.99 36.12 15.06
CA ASP A 474 -14.21 37.43 15.67
C ASP A 474 -13.23 38.51 15.15
N ASP A 475 -12.16 38.11 14.48
CA ASP A 475 -11.12 39.01 13.93
C ASP A 475 -11.37 39.35 12.44
N LEU A 476 -12.52 38.96 11.88
CA LEU A 476 -12.86 39.08 10.45
C LEU A 476 -12.70 40.51 9.90
N ASP A 477 -12.92 41.54 10.72
CA ASP A 477 -12.80 42.96 10.36
C ASP A 477 -11.33 43.47 10.31
N GLN A 478 -10.37 42.62 10.63
CA GLN A 478 -8.94 42.97 10.71
C GLN A 478 -8.10 42.39 9.57
N VAL A 479 -8.69 41.66 8.63
CA VAL A 479 -7.95 40.83 7.68
C VAL A 479 -8.23 41.21 6.22
N ASP A 480 -7.27 40.95 5.36
CA ASP A 480 -7.36 41.22 3.90
C ASP A 480 -7.98 40.03 3.14
N ALA A 481 -7.88 38.81 3.67
CA ALA A 481 -8.47 37.61 3.11
C ALA A 481 -8.70 36.52 4.16
N VAL A 482 -9.66 35.63 3.88
CA VAL A 482 -9.99 34.44 4.69
C VAL A 482 -9.55 33.19 3.94
N ILE A 483 -8.87 32.28 4.65
CA ILE A 483 -8.57 30.93 4.19
C ILE A 483 -9.36 29.96 5.04
N VAL A 484 -10.33 29.26 4.43
CA VAL A 484 -11.10 28.23 5.11
C VAL A 484 -10.61 26.85 4.67
N VAL A 485 -10.07 26.07 5.62
CA VAL A 485 -9.54 24.73 5.36
C VAL A 485 -10.60 23.69 5.68
N LEU A 486 -11.40 23.38 4.68
CA LEU A 486 -12.44 22.35 4.73
C LEU A 486 -11.80 20.96 4.78
N ALA A 487 -12.39 20.05 5.53
CA ALA A 487 -11.75 18.77 5.72
C ALA A 487 -12.73 17.59 5.83
N GLU A 488 -12.17 16.40 5.59
CA GLU A 488 -12.76 15.10 5.88
C GLU A 488 -12.00 14.44 7.03
N LYS A 489 -12.69 13.66 7.88
CA LYS A 489 -12.07 12.88 8.94
C LYS A 489 -11.18 11.78 8.37
N PRO A 490 -10.01 11.55 8.95
CA PRO A 490 -9.20 10.39 8.59
C PRO A 490 -10.02 9.10 8.67
N ALA A 491 -9.95 8.28 7.65
CA ALA A 491 -10.58 6.96 7.62
C ALA A 491 -9.90 6.07 6.57
N ALA A 492 -9.90 4.76 6.80
CA ALA A 492 -9.42 3.76 5.86
C ALA A 492 -10.50 2.72 5.56
N GLU A 493 -10.46 2.15 4.37
CA GLU A 493 -11.33 1.08 3.89
C GLU A 493 -12.83 1.45 4.02
N TRP A 494 -13.70 0.50 4.41
CA TRP A 494 -15.15 0.72 4.53
C TRP A 494 -15.56 1.80 5.55
N PHE A 495 -14.68 2.13 6.51
CA PHE A 495 -14.93 3.25 7.42
C PHE A 495 -14.95 4.59 6.69
N GLY A 496 -14.20 4.69 5.59
CA GLY A 496 -14.19 5.85 4.71
C GLY A 496 -15.31 5.90 3.68
N ASP A 497 -16.08 4.82 3.49
CA ASP A 497 -17.21 4.82 2.56
C ASP A 497 -18.23 5.91 2.92
N SER A 498 -18.64 6.70 1.94
CA SER A 498 -19.62 7.78 2.10
C SER A 498 -20.97 7.38 1.51
N ASP A 499 -22.05 7.94 2.04
CA ASP A 499 -23.39 7.72 1.50
C ASP A 499 -23.73 8.77 0.41
N ASP A 500 -23.25 10.03 0.57
CA ASP A 500 -23.73 11.17 -0.20
C ASP A 500 -22.66 12.20 -0.59
N LEU A 501 -21.40 12.06 -0.17
CA LEU A 501 -20.31 13.03 -0.37
C LEU A 501 -20.58 14.44 0.19
N SER A 502 -21.48 14.60 1.14
CA SER A 502 -21.75 15.90 1.75
C SER A 502 -20.59 16.36 2.66
N LEU A 503 -20.40 17.67 2.77
CA LEU A 503 -19.35 18.31 3.60
C LEU A 503 -19.43 17.96 5.08
N ASN A 504 -20.62 17.62 5.59
CA ASN A 504 -20.90 17.18 6.96
C ASN A 504 -21.40 15.74 7.04
N GLY A 505 -21.20 14.95 5.97
CA GLY A 505 -21.59 13.55 5.91
C GLY A 505 -20.84 12.67 6.89
N ARG A 506 -20.89 11.35 6.69
CA ARG A 506 -20.32 10.35 7.60
C ARG A 506 -18.87 10.63 8.02
N THR A 507 -18.03 11.05 7.06
CA THR A 507 -16.63 11.41 7.28
C THR A 507 -16.38 12.92 7.29
N GLY A 508 -17.41 13.75 7.05
CA GLY A 508 -17.30 15.20 7.05
C GLY A 508 -17.36 15.82 8.45
N TYR A 509 -17.24 17.14 8.49
CA TYR A 509 -17.38 17.95 9.69
C TYR A 509 -18.55 18.93 9.54
N GLN A 510 -19.38 19.08 10.55
CA GLN A 510 -20.43 20.11 10.56
C GLN A 510 -19.80 21.51 10.46
N GLU A 511 -18.63 21.72 11.04
CA GLU A 511 -17.87 22.95 11.00
C GLU A 511 -17.57 23.43 9.56
N ASN A 512 -17.43 22.52 8.58
CA ASN A 512 -17.26 22.91 7.17
C ASN A 512 -18.44 23.76 6.68
N ILE A 513 -19.66 23.35 7.00
CA ILE A 513 -20.89 24.07 6.62
C ILE A 513 -21.06 25.34 7.44
N ASP A 514 -20.89 25.24 8.77
CA ASP A 514 -21.06 26.37 9.68
C ASP A 514 -20.14 27.56 9.28
N LEU A 515 -18.91 27.26 8.88
CA LEU A 515 -17.95 28.28 8.40
C LEU A 515 -18.36 28.88 7.04
N LEU A 516 -18.74 28.05 6.07
CA LEU A 516 -19.19 28.54 4.77
C LEU A 516 -20.45 29.39 4.86
N GLU A 517 -21.40 29.01 5.73
CA GLU A 517 -22.60 29.82 6.00
C GLU A 517 -22.24 31.15 6.69
N ALA A 518 -21.32 31.14 7.66
CA ALA A 518 -20.86 32.36 8.33
C ALA A 518 -20.09 33.31 7.40
N LEU A 519 -19.46 32.81 6.36
CA LEU A 519 -18.67 33.57 5.38
C LEU A 519 -19.49 33.96 4.14
N SER A 520 -20.76 33.57 4.02
CA SER A 520 -21.58 33.76 2.80
C SER A 520 -21.89 35.21 2.45
N ASP A 521 -21.90 36.12 3.43
CA ASP A 521 -22.27 37.53 3.27
C ASP A 521 -21.10 38.50 3.55
N VAL A 522 -19.83 38.01 3.49
CA VAL A 522 -18.66 38.85 3.75
C VAL A 522 -18.15 39.51 2.46
N ASP A 523 -17.69 40.77 2.56
CA ASP A 523 -17.09 41.53 1.43
C ASP A 523 -15.56 41.31 1.31
N ILE A 524 -15.00 40.33 2.02
CA ILE A 524 -13.57 39.99 2.06
C ILE A 524 -13.35 38.74 1.22
N PRO A 525 -12.29 38.64 0.41
CA PRO A 525 -11.97 37.40 -0.35
C PRO A 525 -11.92 36.16 0.51
N VAL A 526 -12.65 35.12 0.11
CA VAL A 526 -12.68 33.81 0.77
C VAL A 526 -12.04 32.75 -0.12
N ILE A 527 -11.02 32.06 0.37
CA ILE A 527 -10.33 30.99 -0.34
C ILE A 527 -10.54 29.69 0.42
N ALA A 528 -11.13 28.69 -0.22
CA ALA A 528 -11.30 27.36 0.34
C ALA A 528 -10.15 26.43 -0.09
N ILE A 529 -9.58 25.72 0.90
CA ILE A 529 -8.66 24.58 0.68
C ILE A 529 -9.40 23.33 1.12
N MET A 530 -9.58 22.35 0.23
CA MET A 530 -10.25 21.08 0.54
C MET A 530 -9.22 19.99 0.86
N ILE A 531 -9.22 19.52 2.11
CA ILE A 531 -8.46 18.35 2.57
C ILE A 531 -9.40 17.15 2.61
N SER A 532 -9.43 16.37 1.55
CA SER A 532 -10.31 15.21 1.43
C SER A 532 -9.75 14.17 0.45
N GLY A 533 -9.97 12.92 0.77
CA GLY A 533 -9.67 11.80 -0.13
C GLY A 533 -10.68 11.59 -1.26
N LYS A 534 -11.79 12.37 -1.27
CA LYS A 534 -12.94 12.26 -2.19
C LYS A 534 -13.40 13.64 -2.64
N PRO A 535 -14.10 13.75 -3.79
CA PRO A 535 -14.71 15.02 -4.22
C PRO A 535 -16.00 15.31 -3.42
N LEU A 536 -15.87 15.93 -2.25
CA LEU A 536 -17.03 16.35 -1.47
C LEU A 536 -17.82 17.42 -2.24
N LEU A 537 -19.17 17.34 -2.23
CA LEU A 537 -20.03 18.21 -3.02
C LEU A 537 -19.93 19.67 -2.57
N MET A 538 -19.47 20.52 -3.49
CA MET A 538 -19.28 21.98 -3.30
C MET A 538 -20.29 22.83 -4.06
N THR A 539 -21.21 22.24 -4.80
CA THR A 539 -22.12 22.94 -5.70
C THR A 539 -22.87 24.08 -5.03
N ASP A 540 -23.40 23.85 -3.82
CA ASP A 540 -24.19 24.84 -3.09
C ASP A 540 -23.36 25.96 -2.43
N TYR A 541 -22.04 25.75 -2.34
CA TYR A 541 -21.10 26.65 -1.64
C TYR A 541 -20.04 27.27 -2.56
N LEU A 542 -20.04 26.93 -3.85
CA LEU A 542 -18.99 27.41 -4.76
C LEU A 542 -19.04 28.95 -4.95
N GLU A 543 -20.22 29.54 -4.84
CA GLU A 543 -20.40 30.99 -4.94
C GLU A 543 -20.00 31.76 -3.64
N VAL A 544 -19.80 31.05 -2.53
CA VAL A 544 -19.31 31.62 -1.27
C VAL A 544 -17.82 31.90 -1.29
N VAL A 545 -17.07 31.19 -2.15
CA VAL A 545 -15.61 31.27 -2.19
C VAL A 545 -15.13 31.92 -3.49
N ASP A 546 -14.14 32.80 -3.42
CA ASP A 546 -13.50 33.47 -4.56
C ASP A 546 -12.32 32.63 -5.12
N GLY A 547 -11.75 31.77 -4.27
CA GLY A 547 -10.73 30.77 -4.63
C GLY A 547 -11.09 29.39 -4.12
N PHE A 548 -10.85 28.34 -4.94
CA PHE A 548 -11.06 26.97 -4.49
C PHE A 548 -9.91 26.07 -4.93
N ILE A 549 -9.25 25.44 -3.95
CA ILE A 549 -8.10 24.56 -4.14
C ILE A 549 -8.45 23.16 -3.63
N MET A 550 -8.29 22.15 -4.47
CA MET A 550 -8.30 20.74 -4.03
C MET A 550 -6.88 20.34 -3.65
N ALA A 551 -6.65 20.05 -2.37
CA ALA A 551 -5.34 19.67 -1.85
C ALA A 551 -5.25 18.16 -1.57
N PHE A 552 -6.35 17.41 -1.70
CA PHE A 552 -6.44 15.98 -1.39
C PHE A 552 -5.97 15.69 0.04
N LEU A 553 -5.01 14.79 0.21
CA LEU A 553 -4.37 14.45 1.47
C LEU A 553 -2.86 14.68 1.30
N PRO A 554 -2.36 15.90 1.56
CA PRO A 554 -1.01 16.32 1.15
C PRO A 554 0.14 15.76 2.01
N GLY A 555 -0.16 15.08 3.13
CA GLY A 555 0.89 14.55 3.99
C GLY A 555 1.48 15.59 4.94
N THR A 556 2.80 15.49 5.26
CA THR A 556 3.42 16.26 6.36
C THR A 556 4.01 17.62 5.95
N GLU A 557 4.05 17.97 4.65
CA GLU A 557 4.81 19.15 4.19
C GLU A 557 3.91 20.33 3.76
N GLY A 558 3.20 20.94 4.73
CA GLY A 558 2.28 22.07 4.51
C GLY A 558 2.91 23.29 3.82
N LEU A 559 4.22 23.49 3.92
CA LEU A 559 4.95 24.54 3.20
C LEU A 559 4.78 24.45 1.67
N GLY A 560 4.54 23.25 1.12
CA GLY A 560 4.25 23.11 -0.31
C GLY A 560 2.95 23.79 -0.73
N ILE A 561 1.99 23.95 0.18
CA ILE A 561 0.73 24.67 -0.07
C ILE A 561 0.98 26.17 -0.15
N THR A 562 1.71 26.75 0.81
CA THR A 562 2.03 28.18 0.83
C THR A 562 2.90 28.61 -0.34
N ASP A 563 3.86 27.75 -0.78
CA ASP A 563 4.66 28.03 -1.98
C ASP A 563 3.79 28.29 -3.22
N VAL A 564 2.71 27.52 -3.37
CA VAL A 564 1.81 27.67 -4.52
C VAL A 564 0.86 28.85 -4.30
N MET A 565 0.33 29.03 -3.08
CA MET A 565 -0.62 30.10 -2.79
C MET A 565 -0.01 31.50 -2.86
N TYR A 566 1.29 31.64 -2.57
CA TYR A 566 2.03 32.90 -2.72
C TYR A 566 2.62 33.10 -4.13
N GLY A 567 2.48 32.11 -5.02
CA GLY A 567 2.99 32.18 -6.39
C GLY A 567 4.51 31.93 -6.51
N ASP A 568 5.17 31.46 -5.44
CA ASP A 568 6.58 31.02 -5.51
C ASP A 568 6.70 29.76 -6.39
N TYR A 569 5.60 29.03 -6.57
CA TYR A 569 5.44 27.90 -7.47
C TYR A 569 4.04 27.96 -8.14
N ASN A 570 3.95 27.69 -9.45
CA ASN A 570 2.66 27.72 -10.15
C ASN A 570 1.89 26.39 -9.96
N PHE A 571 0.56 26.44 -9.99
CA PHE A 571 -0.26 25.23 -10.03
C PHE A 571 0.05 24.39 -11.28
N LYS A 572 0.12 23.07 -11.10
CA LYS A 572 0.32 22.09 -12.19
C LYS A 572 -0.70 20.97 -12.14
N GLY A 573 -1.25 20.68 -10.94
CA GLY A 573 -2.17 19.58 -10.74
C GLY A 573 -3.43 19.70 -11.58
N GLN A 574 -3.92 18.54 -12.01
CA GLN A 574 -5.19 18.42 -12.74
C GLN A 574 -6.05 17.37 -12.03
N LEU A 575 -7.38 17.56 -12.01
CA LEU A 575 -8.28 16.61 -11.35
C LEU A 575 -8.11 15.19 -11.91
N PRO A 576 -7.81 14.21 -11.05
CA PRO A 576 -7.63 12.81 -11.46
C PRO A 576 -8.96 12.06 -11.57
N TYR A 577 -10.06 12.75 -11.39
CA TYR A 577 -11.43 12.26 -11.49
C TYR A 577 -12.40 13.35 -11.95
N THR A 578 -13.51 12.93 -12.49
CA THR A 578 -14.67 13.79 -12.76
C THR A 578 -15.30 14.24 -11.45
N TYR A 579 -15.38 15.56 -11.20
CA TYR A 579 -15.95 16.14 -9.98
C TYR A 579 -17.46 16.33 -10.10
N PRO A 580 -18.32 15.59 -9.34
CA PRO A 580 -19.77 15.64 -9.52
C PRO A 580 -20.38 16.95 -9.05
N LYS A 581 -21.42 17.43 -9.75
CA LYS A 581 -22.32 18.50 -9.29
C LYS A 581 -23.33 17.98 -8.25
N VAL A 582 -23.78 16.76 -8.44
CA VAL A 582 -24.87 16.15 -7.66
C VAL A 582 -24.58 14.68 -7.42
N LEU A 583 -25.20 14.13 -6.38
CA LEU A 583 -25.04 12.73 -5.97
C LEU A 583 -25.31 11.73 -7.11
N ALA A 584 -26.21 12.04 -8.04
CA ALA A 584 -26.51 11.14 -9.16
C ALA A 584 -25.32 10.89 -10.10
N GLN A 585 -24.28 11.73 -10.03
CA GLN A 585 -23.10 11.66 -10.90
C GLN A 585 -21.88 10.97 -10.25
N VAL A 586 -22.00 10.46 -9.04
CA VAL A 586 -20.85 9.91 -8.28
C VAL A 586 -20.18 8.69 -8.92
N THR A 587 -20.90 8.01 -9.82
CA THR A 587 -20.39 6.86 -10.58
C THR A 587 -19.99 7.20 -12.02
N HIS A 588 -20.14 8.45 -12.44
CA HIS A 588 -19.74 8.87 -13.77
C HIS A 588 -18.22 9.08 -13.85
N THR A 589 -17.64 8.67 -14.95
CA THR A 589 -16.21 8.80 -15.23
C THR A 589 -15.97 9.33 -16.64
N MET A 590 -14.76 9.81 -16.90
CA MET A 590 -14.36 10.18 -18.26
C MET A 590 -14.43 9.02 -19.28
N LEU A 591 -14.52 7.78 -18.80
CA LEU A 591 -14.62 6.59 -19.64
C LEU A 591 -16.05 6.30 -20.08
N ASP A 592 -17.05 7.01 -19.57
CA ASP A 592 -18.44 6.79 -19.93
C ASP A 592 -18.70 7.18 -21.38
N PRO A 593 -19.44 6.38 -22.16
CA PRO A 593 -19.67 6.64 -23.59
C PRO A 593 -20.34 7.99 -23.92
N ASN A 594 -21.07 8.56 -22.97
CA ASN A 594 -21.79 9.82 -23.09
C ASN A 594 -21.20 10.91 -22.18
N TYR A 595 -19.91 10.84 -21.87
CA TYR A 595 -19.25 11.85 -21.06
C TYR A 595 -19.29 13.21 -21.76
N ASP A 596 -19.88 14.21 -21.09
CA ASP A 596 -19.87 15.60 -21.51
C ASP A 596 -19.24 16.44 -20.39
N PRO A 597 -18.07 17.08 -20.60
CA PRO A 597 -17.38 17.86 -19.58
C PRO A 597 -18.24 18.95 -18.94
N ASP A 598 -19.19 19.53 -19.66
CA ASP A 598 -20.04 20.63 -19.17
C ASP A 598 -21.12 20.17 -18.16
N ASP A 599 -21.36 18.87 -18.06
CA ASP A 599 -22.35 18.32 -17.12
C ASP A 599 -21.87 18.33 -15.66
N TYR A 600 -20.57 18.43 -15.41
CA TYR A 600 -19.95 18.26 -14.08
C TYR A 600 -19.62 19.59 -13.42
N LEU A 601 -19.36 19.57 -12.10
CA LEU A 601 -18.88 20.76 -11.40
C LEU A 601 -17.51 21.15 -11.94
N PHE A 602 -16.62 20.16 -12.08
CA PHE A 602 -15.36 20.28 -12.81
C PHE A 602 -15.12 18.96 -13.57
N PRO A 603 -14.76 19.01 -14.85
CA PRO A 603 -14.49 17.80 -15.64
C PRO A 603 -13.17 17.14 -15.19
N TYR A 604 -12.98 15.87 -15.60
CA TYR A 604 -11.69 15.21 -15.51
C TYR A 604 -10.60 16.07 -16.18
N GLY A 605 -9.41 16.14 -15.56
CA GLY A 605 -8.27 16.91 -16.10
C GLY A 605 -8.38 18.42 -15.93
N PHE A 606 -9.42 18.93 -15.25
CA PHE A 606 -9.55 20.36 -14.97
C PHE A 606 -8.50 20.81 -13.94
N GLY A 607 -7.94 21.99 -14.18
CA GLY A 607 -7.01 22.69 -13.29
C GLY A 607 -6.60 24.02 -13.89
N LEU A 608 -6.70 25.09 -13.12
CA LEU A 608 -6.27 26.43 -13.49
C LEU A 608 -4.79 26.63 -13.14
N THR A 609 -4.16 27.58 -13.81
CA THR A 609 -2.79 28.03 -13.54
C THR A 609 -2.76 29.55 -13.41
N TYR A 610 -1.74 30.07 -12.74
CA TYR A 610 -1.45 31.49 -12.83
C TYR A 610 -0.99 31.85 -14.24
N PRO A 611 -1.35 33.04 -14.75
CA PRO A 611 -0.78 33.53 -16.00
C PRO A 611 0.75 33.55 -15.91
N ASP A 612 1.42 33.18 -17.00
CA ASP A 612 2.88 33.33 -17.08
C ASP A 612 3.25 34.79 -16.81
N ALA A 613 4.20 35.00 -15.86
CA ALA A 613 4.66 36.30 -15.42
C ALA A 613 5.57 36.99 -16.48
#